data_5c6a488df6f81942205877816c302202
#
_entry.id   5c6a488df6f81942205877816c302202
#
_cell.length_a   1.000
_cell.length_b   1.000
_cell.length_c   1.000
_cell.angle_alpha   90.00
_cell.angle_beta   90.00
_cell.angle_gamma   90.00
#
_symmetry.space_group_name_H-M   'P 1'
#
loop_
_entity.id
_entity.type
_entity.pdbx_description
1 polymer ?
#
loop_
_entity_poly.entity_id
_entity_poly.type
_entity_poly.pdbx_seq_one_letter_code
_entity_poly.pdbx_strand_id
1 'polypeptide(L)'
;MQGQKSHSFKLFLWKNIFVVGASFCAVFFGLGFNSNEASALFVPTLSASVDQTNLQVNGNQVINSTDKTTEIPFNFTVNTNNRTGYTATLSSETENTALTNTGSLTGAKIDSISANLTLNNLPNNTWGYKFGASTNYAPIPALSTPVQIVQTTGKTNGNESNQLSIGMKLADNLESGNYINKLVISVISNPYERRAVMMTGKDFNRKVDSIVTSLSNDDGWGNKESVSHIRRSSASFSDIPAGAIDVENDEVSDYPIKIWYDATNKTIFYWAEANKIILNRDSRYMFRGFTKIEDIDISDFNSSEVEDMAYFFYKMKSLQSLDLSSFDTDNVTDMTGVFAYANSLKKLDLSNFNTSKVTNMSAMFHSMADLDELNISSVNTRKVTNMSGMFYGVSKLASLNLSNFDTGNVTDMGRMFSGMNSIQQLDLSHFNTGNVTAMNDMFSLMTSLTQINFGANFDTSNVTDMTGMFYQSTSLVNLDLSHFNTRKVKSMNSMFSQMSGLTILDISNFETPSLEDAGSMFAIDPGFSDNLEKIYVNQDFDTSKLTTSTNVFIRRNRLRGGNGSYLSDPSTADKTWLRVDRPGAQGYFTRKS
;
A
#
# COMPACT_ATOMS: atom_id res chain seq x y z
N MET A 1 79.78 8.73 17.97
CA MET A 1 78.78 7.70 17.66
C MET A 1 77.47 8.08 18.34
N GLN A 2 76.61 8.77 17.65
CA GLN A 2 75.27 9.07 18.13
C GLN A 2 74.45 7.79 18.01
N GLY A 3 74.06 7.22 19.18
CA GLY A 3 73.18 6.06 19.21
C GLY A 3 71.80 6.41 18.60
N GLN A 4 71.46 5.72 17.55
CA GLN A 4 70.12 5.79 16.98
C GLN A 4 69.10 5.41 18.04
N LYS A 5 68.33 6.40 18.50
CA LYS A 5 67.19 6.16 19.39
C LYS A 5 66.12 5.43 18.59
N SER A 6 65.74 4.23 19.01
CA SER A 6 64.70 3.46 18.30
C SER A 6 63.32 3.82 18.86
N HIS A 7 62.42 4.19 17.96
CA HIS A 7 60.99 4.38 18.28
C HIS A 7 60.21 3.22 17.66
N SER A 8 59.55 2.46 18.49
CA SER A 8 58.67 1.37 18.06
C SER A 8 57.30 1.53 18.70
N PHE A 9 56.25 1.39 17.94
CA PHE A 9 54.88 1.53 18.39
C PHE A 9 54.17 0.20 18.20
N LYS A 10 53.45 -0.26 19.21
CA LYS A 10 52.62 -1.45 19.19
C LYS A 10 51.20 -1.09 19.60
N LEU A 11 50.28 -1.25 18.70
CA LEU A 11 48.85 -1.20 18.97
C LEU A 11 48.33 -2.65 19.05
N PHE A 12 47.84 -3.06 20.22
CA PHE A 12 47.24 -4.36 20.37
C PHE A 12 45.72 -4.23 20.18
N LEU A 13 45.20 -4.82 19.10
CA LEU A 13 43.80 -5.17 19.00
C LEU A 13 43.64 -6.52 19.71
N TRP A 14 42.84 -6.56 20.75
CA TRP A 14 42.68 -7.79 21.52
C TRP A 14 41.97 -8.85 20.70
N LYS A 15 42.37 -10.13 20.87
CA LYS A 15 41.83 -11.30 20.18
C LYS A 15 40.33 -11.57 20.49
N ASN A 16 39.77 -10.88 21.47
CA ASN A 16 38.40 -11.02 21.92
C ASN A 16 37.58 -9.84 21.44
N ILE A 17 36.94 -9.98 20.27
CA ILE A 17 35.74 -9.25 20.02
C ILE A 17 34.72 -9.81 21.03
N PHE A 18 34.23 -8.98 21.96
CA PHE A 18 33.13 -9.37 22.82
C PHE A 18 31.88 -9.43 21.93
N VAL A 19 31.55 -10.63 21.45
CA VAL A 19 30.26 -10.92 20.82
C VAL A 19 29.31 -11.16 22.02
N VAL A 20 28.61 -10.12 22.42
CA VAL A 20 27.48 -10.28 23.34
C VAL A 20 26.31 -10.71 22.46
N GLY A 21 26.23 -12.00 22.16
CA GLY A 21 24.98 -12.59 21.77
C GLY A 21 24.01 -12.42 22.93
N ALA A 22 22.83 -11.86 22.68
CA ALA A 22 21.74 -11.93 23.63
C ALA A 22 21.37 -13.42 23.80
N SER A 23 22.15 -14.13 24.60
CA SER A 23 21.72 -15.42 25.16
C SER A 23 20.62 -15.09 26.14
N PHE A 24 19.37 -15.09 25.70
CA PHE A 24 18.29 -15.40 26.61
C PHE A 24 18.61 -16.79 27.16
N CYS A 25 19.05 -16.86 28.41
CA CYS A 25 18.99 -18.07 29.19
C CYS A 25 17.51 -18.49 29.25
N ALA A 26 17.09 -19.34 28.32
CA ALA A 26 15.95 -20.18 28.55
C ALA A 26 16.32 -21.08 29.71
N VAL A 27 15.78 -20.80 30.90
CA VAL A 27 15.81 -21.74 32.04
C VAL A 27 14.98 -22.95 31.58
N PHE A 28 15.67 -23.95 31.11
CA PHE A 28 15.09 -25.25 30.85
C PHE A 28 14.74 -25.90 32.18
N PHE A 29 13.49 -25.79 32.63
CA PHE A 29 12.91 -26.80 33.49
C PHE A 29 12.78 -28.07 32.66
N GLY A 30 13.52 -29.10 33.05
CA GLY A 30 13.53 -30.40 32.41
C GLY A 30 12.13 -31.03 32.43
N LEU A 31 11.45 -30.96 31.32
CA LEU A 31 10.39 -31.88 30.92
C LEU A 31 10.93 -32.60 29.68
N GLY A 32 11.04 -33.90 29.78
CA GLY A 32 11.56 -34.77 28.73
C GLY A 32 10.71 -34.59 27.46
N PHE A 33 11.30 -34.01 26.44
CA PHE A 33 10.72 -33.99 25.10
C PHE A 33 11.22 -35.24 24.35
N ASN A 34 10.28 -36.08 23.95
CA ASN A 34 10.50 -37.06 22.91
C ASN A 34 10.83 -36.31 21.60
N SER A 35 11.99 -36.63 21.04
CA SER A 35 12.49 -36.09 19.78
C SER A 35 11.65 -36.58 18.61
N ASN A 36 10.63 -35.82 18.21
CA ASN A 36 10.09 -35.87 16.87
C ASN A 36 10.01 -34.43 16.35
N GLU A 37 10.97 -34.12 15.47
CA GLU A 37 11.05 -32.96 14.61
C GLU A 37 10.54 -31.63 15.22
N ALA A 38 11.34 -31.07 16.14
CA ALA A 38 11.21 -29.64 16.43
C ALA A 38 11.58 -28.88 15.16
N SER A 39 10.62 -28.22 14.51
CA SER A 39 10.93 -27.21 13.50
C SER A 39 11.93 -26.24 14.12
N ALA A 40 13.10 -26.09 13.52
CA ALA A 40 14.19 -25.31 14.09
C ALA A 40 13.74 -23.87 14.26
N LEU A 41 13.44 -23.50 15.50
CA LEU A 41 13.19 -22.11 15.87
C LEU A 41 14.31 -21.25 15.33
N PHE A 42 13.99 -20.19 14.57
CA PHE A 42 14.98 -19.23 14.09
C PHE A 42 15.73 -18.64 15.29
N VAL A 43 17.05 -18.83 15.29
CA VAL A 43 17.95 -18.25 16.31
C VAL A 43 18.90 -17.32 15.59
N PRO A 44 18.86 -15.99 15.87
CA PRO A 44 19.84 -15.08 15.32
C PRO A 44 21.26 -15.51 15.67
N THR A 45 22.13 -15.56 14.66
CA THR A 45 23.56 -15.83 14.83
C THR A 45 24.35 -14.56 14.58
N LEU A 46 25.45 -14.38 15.33
CA LEU A 46 26.37 -13.28 15.15
C LEU A 46 27.81 -13.79 15.29
N SER A 47 28.63 -13.51 14.32
CA SER A 47 30.08 -13.69 14.41
C SER A 47 30.80 -12.44 13.92
N ALA A 48 31.93 -12.14 14.55
CA ALA A 48 32.78 -11.05 14.12
C ALA A 48 34.26 -11.40 14.27
N SER A 49 35.10 -10.83 13.41
CA SER A 49 36.54 -11.01 13.41
C SER A 49 37.23 -9.75 12.95
N VAL A 50 38.52 -9.61 13.28
CA VAL A 50 39.40 -8.59 12.73
C VAL A 50 40.49 -9.25 11.89
N ASP A 51 40.91 -8.59 10.81
CA ASP A 51 41.97 -9.09 9.94
C ASP A 51 43.38 -8.94 10.57
N GLN A 52 43.55 -7.95 11.44
CA GLN A 52 44.81 -7.65 12.14
C GLN A 52 44.55 -7.41 13.63
N THR A 53 45.11 -8.25 14.49
CA THR A 53 45.02 -8.13 15.95
C THR A 53 46.13 -7.32 16.58
N ASN A 54 47.16 -6.99 15.81
CA ASN A 54 48.35 -6.24 16.25
C ASN A 54 48.79 -5.28 15.16
N LEU A 55 48.51 -4.02 15.35
CA LEU A 55 48.94 -2.95 14.43
C LEU A 55 50.27 -2.39 14.92
N GLN A 56 51.31 -2.41 14.11
CA GLN A 56 52.64 -1.90 14.47
C GLN A 56 53.07 -0.78 13.54
N VAL A 57 53.65 0.28 14.12
CA VAL A 57 54.20 1.40 13.37
C VAL A 57 55.66 1.57 13.74
N ASN A 58 56.53 1.69 12.74
CA ASN A 58 57.89 2.12 12.97
C ASN A 58 57.94 3.65 13.06
N GLY A 59 57.97 4.16 14.30
CA GLY A 59 57.94 5.59 14.59
C GLY A 59 59.12 6.36 13.97
N ASN A 60 60.29 5.74 13.80
CA ASN A 60 61.41 6.39 13.15
C ASN A 60 61.12 6.66 11.67
N GLN A 61 60.41 5.77 10.97
CA GLN A 61 60.00 6.01 9.59
C GLN A 61 59.02 7.16 9.46
N VAL A 62 58.07 7.24 10.40
CA VAL A 62 57.06 8.32 10.45
C VAL A 62 57.74 9.68 10.75
N ILE A 63 58.58 9.76 11.78
CA ILE A 63 59.26 11.00 12.17
C ILE A 63 60.17 11.51 11.05
N ASN A 64 60.81 10.60 10.29
CA ASN A 64 61.68 10.94 9.17
C ASN A 64 60.95 11.17 7.83
N SER A 65 59.64 10.98 7.78
CA SER A 65 58.85 11.29 6.61
C SER A 65 58.57 12.80 6.48
N THR A 66 58.26 13.26 5.28
CA THR A 66 57.99 14.68 4.99
C THR A 66 56.88 15.25 5.85
N ASP A 67 55.78 14.52 5.96
CA ASP A 67 54.56 14.99 6.60
C ASP A 67 54.48 14.56 8.09
N LYS A 68 55.39 13.68 8.52
CA LYS A 68 55.41 13.09 9.85
C LYS A 68 54.13 12.40 10.27
N THR A 69 53.36 11.94 9.31
CA THR A 69 52.08 11.27 9.47
C THR A 69 52.12 9.84 8.97
N THR A 70 51.23 9.02 9.50
CA THR A 70 50.99 7.67 9.00
C THR A 70 49.53 7.27 9.20
N GLU A 71 49.06 6.39 8.29
CA GLU A 71 47.76 5.77 8.36
C GLU A 71 47.90 4.26 8.29
N ILE A 72 47.16 3.54 9.12
CA ILE A 72 47.11 2.08 9.15
C ILE A 72 45.66 1.66 8.97
N PRO A 73 45.26 1.16 7.81
CA PRO A 73 43.95 0.56 7.62
C PRO A 73 43.91 -0.87 8.20
N PHE A 74 42.76 -1.26 8.68
CA PHE A 74 42.43 -2.64 9.04
C PHE A 74 40.93 -2.84 8.91
N ASN A 75 40.47 -4.11 8.87
CA ASN A 75 39.08 -4.41 8.71
C ASN A 75 38.58 -5.26 9.88
N PHE A 76 37.33 -5.01 10.28
CA PHE A 76 36.57 -5.98 11.04
C PHE A 76 35.42 -6.51 10.17
N THR A 77 35.16 -7.80 10.29
CA THR A 77 34.17 -8.52 9.49
C THR A 77 33.07 -9.00 10.40
N VAL A 78 31.82 -8.81 9.98
CA VAL A 78 30.63 -9.28 10.70
C VAL A 78 29.82 -10.19 9.80
N ASN A 79 29.29 -11.28 10.36
CA ASN A 79 28.34 -12.14 9.73
C ASN A 79 27.18 -12.40 10.70
N THR A 80 25.96 -12.05 10.28
CA THR A 80 24.75 -12.27 11.04
C THR A 80 23.56 -12.61 10.13
N ASN A 81 22.75 -13.57 10.55
CA ASN A 81 21.44 -13.83 9.95
C ASN A 81 20.33 -13.01 10.62
N ASN A 82 20.64 -12.18 11.63
CA ASN A 82 19.67 -11.33 12.29
C ASN A 82 19.03 -10.34 11.31
N ARG A 83 17.71 -10.42 11.14
CA ARG A 83 16.93 -9.59 10.19
C ARG A 83 16.89 -8.12 10.57
N THR A 84 17.18 -7.77 11.83
CA THR A 84 17.29 -6.39 12.29
C THR A 84 18.74 -5.88 12.29
N GLY A 85 19.69 -6.74 11.90
CA GLY A 85 21.09 -6.38 11.76
C GLY A 85 21.88 -6.39 13.06
N TYR A 86 22.93 -5.55 13.10
CA TYR A 86 23.84 -5.43 14.21
C TYR A 86 24.26 -3.98 14.43
N THR A 87 24.77 -3.73 15.64
CA THR A 87 25.44 -2.46 15.99
C THR A 87 26.87 -2.76 16.39
N ALA A 88 27.84 -1.98 15.85
CA ALA A 88 29.23 -2.04 16.25
C ALA A 88 29.66 -0.71 16.89
N THR A 89 30.40 -0.80 18.00
CA THR A 89 30.96 0.34 18.71
C THR A 89 32.46 0.19 18.84
N LEU A 90 33.17 1.32 18.93
CA LEU A 90 34.60 1.41 19.18
C LEU A 90 34.84 2.11 20.51
N SER A 91 35.80 1.59 21.30
CA SER A 91 36.37 2.27 22.49
C SER A 91 37.82 1.87 22.70
N SER A 92 38.52 2.58 23.56
CA SER A 92 39.73 2.04 24.22
C SER A 92 39.33 1.00 25.27
N GLU A 93 40.27 0.11 25.64
CA GLU A 93 40.05 -0.91 26.70
C GLU A 93 39.87 -0.31 28.08
N THR A 94 40.36 0.92 28.28
CA THR A 94 40.31 1.65 29.56
C THR A 94 39.85 3.08 29.33
N GLU A 95 39.79 3.88 30.39
CA GLU A 95 39.55 5.33 30.29
C GLU A 95 40.71 6.09 29.64
N ASN A 96 41.90 5.49 29.56
CA ASN A 96 43.03 6.09 28.88
C ASN A 96 42.93 5.94 27.37
N THR A 97 42.82 7.07 26.67
CA THR A 97 42.73 7.13 25.20
C THR A 97 44.07 7.42 24.52
N ALA A 98 45.14 7.68 25.30
CA ALA A 98 46.47 7.92 24.76
C ALA A 98 47.25 6.61 24.56
N LEU A 99 48.15 6.60 23.57
CA LEU A 99 49.21 5.61 23.49
C LEU A 99 50.27 5.96 24.55
N THR A 100 50.52 5.05 25.49
CA THR A 100 51.41 5.28 26.61
C THR A 100 52.70 4.44 26.51
N ASN A 101 53.82 5.03 26.95
CA ASN A 101 55.09 4.37 27.03
C ASN A 101 55.45 4.11 28.51
N THR A 102 55.31 2.85 28.94
CA THR A 102 55.59 2.46 30.33
C THR A 102 57.05 2.60 30.73
N GLY A 103 57.95 2.71 29.78
CA GLY A 103 59.39 2.94 30.00
C GLY A 103 59.79 4.40 29.90
N SER A 104 58.87 5.34 29.73
CA SER A 104 59.18 6.76 29.59
C SER A 104 59.67 7.35 30.91
N LEU A 105 60.75 8.12 30.84
CA LEU A 105 61.28 8.88 31.96
C LEU A 105 60.63 10.24 32.13
N THR A 106 59.99 10.74 31.07
CA THR A 106 59.36 12.07 31.01
C THR A 106 57.83 12.00 31.07
N GLY A 107 57.22 10.80 31.07
CA GLY A 107 55.80 10.61 30.94
C GLY A 107 55.26 10.84 29.52
N ALA A 108 56.15 10.67 28.52
CA ALA A 108 55.80 10.88 27.12
C ALA A 108 54.64 9.96 26.66
N LYS A 109 53.70 10.53 25.94
CA LYS A 109 52.49 9.86 25.39
C LYS A 109 52.14 10.44 24.01
N ILE A 110 51.32 9.70 23.25
CA ILE A 110 50.69 10.19 22.04
C ILE A 110 49.19 10.32 22.37
N ASP A 111 48.72 11.54 22.49
CA ASP A 111 47.37 11.83 22.95
C ASP A 111 46.33 11.57 21.86
N SER A 112 45.10 11.22 22.25
CA SER A 112 43.97 11.25 21.33
C SER A 112 43.70 12.70 20.88
N ILE A 113 43.34 12.92 19.62
CA ILE A 113 42.85 14.23 19.17
C ILE A 113 41.57 14.60 19.91
N SER A 114 41.28 15.91 19.99
CA SER A 114 40.10 16.43 20.68
C SER A 114 38.95 16.83 19.76
N ALA A 115 39.17 16.83 18.43
CA ALA A 115 38.21 17.19 17.40
C ALA A 115 38.47 16.40 16.10
N ASN A 116 37.48 16.38 15.21
CA ASN A 116 37.62 15.75 13.92
C ASN A 116 38.56 16.53 13.01
N LEU A 117 39.65 15.91 12.55
CA LEU A 117 40.70 16.53 11.76
C LEU A 117 41.15 15.64 10.60
N THR A 118 41.61 16.23 9.49
CA THR A 118 42.28 15.48 8.43
C THR A 118 43.66 15.04 8.91
N LEU A 119 44.24 14.01 8.29
CA LEU A 119 45.51 13.41 8.69
C LEU A 119 46.65 14.46 8.80
N ASN A 120 46.78 15.36 7.84
CA ASN A 120 47.84 16.38 7.80
C ASN A 120 47.65 17.47 8.88
N ASN A 121 46.39 17.67 9.33
CA ASN A 121 46.06 18.69 10.32
C ASN A 121 46.08 18.16 11.77
N LEU A 122 46.43 16.90 11.96
CA LEU A 122 46.61 16.36 13.32
C LEU A 122 47.68 17.16 14.08
N PRO A 123 47.47 17.49 15.33
CA PRO A 123 48.54 18.03 16.19
C PRO A 123 49.72 17.04 16.35
N ASN A 124 50.89 17.55 16.62
CA ASN A 124 52.05 16.71 16.90
C ASN A 124 51.85 15.79 18.10
N ASN A 125 52.32 14.54 17.99
CA ASN A 125 52.18 13.50 19.00
C ASN A 125 50.72 13.23 19.37
N THR A 126 49.82 13.17 18.32
CA THR A 126 48.42 12.78 18.48
C THR A 126 48.05 11.68 17.48
N TRP A 127 46.97 10.99 17.82
CA TRP A 127 46.37 9.94 17.02
C TRP A 127 44.84 9.97 17.09
N GLY A 128 44.20 9.34 16.08
CA GLY A 128 42.75 9.21 15.99
C GLY A 128 42.37 8.07 15.08
N TYR A 129 41.07 7.84 14.95
CA TYR A 129 40.52 6.83 14.03
C TYR A 129 39.59 7.46 12.99
N LYS A 130 39.43 6.80 11.84
CA LYS A 130 38.36 7.09 10.88
C LYS A 130 37.68 5.79 10.46
N PHE A 131 36.40 5.89 10.08
CA PHE A 131 35.59 4.77 9.60
C PHE A 131 35.20 4.97 8.14
N GLY A 132 35.33 3.89 7.36
CA GLY A 132 34.94 3.85 5.95
C GLY A 132 35.62 4.93 5.10
N ALA A 133 34.86 5.58 4.25
CA ALA A 133 35.33 6.62 3.32
C ALA A 133 35.53 8.00 3.97
N SER A 134 35.47 8.13 5.32
CA SER A 134 35.71 9.41 5.98
C SER A 134 37.11 9.93 5.67
N THR A 135 37.22 11.24 5.41
CA THR A 135 38.54 11.93 5.26
C THR A 135 39.07 12.45 6.59
N ASN A 136 38.18 12.56 7.60
CA ASN A 136 38.53 13.08 8.93
C ASN A 136 38.70 11.95 9.92
N TYR A 137 39.71 12.11 10.77
CA TYR A 137 39.95 11.28 11.95
C TYR A 137 39.18 11.86 13.13
N ALA A 138 38.56 10.99 13.89
CA ALA A 138 37.85 11.31 15.15
C ALA A 138 38.70 10.98 16.36
N PRO A 139 38.42 11.59 17.52
CA PRO A 139 39.02 11.25 18.81
C PRO A 139 38.80 9.77 19.16
N ILE A 140 39.83 9.14 19.77
CA ILE A 140 39.68 7.77 20.33
C ILE A 140 38.70 7.82 21.50
N PRO A 141 37.60 7.06 21.47
CA PRO A 141 36.62 7.05 22.54
C PRO A 141 37.14 6.25 23.73
N ALA A 142 36.82 6.73 24.97
CA ALA A 142 37.13 6.04 26.20
C ALA A 142 36.19 4.82 26.41
N LEU A 143 36.54 3.95 27.35
CA LEU A 143 35.72 2.79 27.71
C LEU A 143 34.30 3.16 28.12
N SER A 144 34.15 4.21 28.95
CA SER A 144 32.85 4.68 29.43
C SER A 144 32.01 5.42 28.37
N THR A 145 32.62 5.82 27.25
CA THR A 145 31.98 6.59 26.18
C THR A 145 32.25 5.98 24.82
N PRO A 146 31.86 4.70 24.61
CA PRO A 146 32.06 4.04 23.31
C PRO A 146 31.24 4.76 22.21
N VAL A 147 31.81 4.83 21.00
CA VAL A 147 31.15 5.47 19.86
C VAL A 147 30.63 4.40 18.90
N GLN A 148 29.39 4.55 18.49
CA GLN A 148 28.82 3.73 17.45
C GLN A 148 29.49 4.03 16.12
N ILE A 149 30.08 3.02 15.50
CA ILE A 149 30.78 3.11 14.19
C ILE A 149 29.95 2.52 13.05
N VAL A 150 29.10 1.52 13.34
CA VAL A 150 28.19 0.88 12.37
C VAL A 150 26.86 0.59 13.04
N GLN A 151 25.77 0.77 12.31
CA GLN A 151 24.46 0.22 12.61
C GLN A 151 23.81 -0.22 11.30
N THR A 152 23.41 -1.48 11.23
CA THR A 152 22.69 -2.06 10.09
C THR A 152 21.24 -2.36 10.46
N THR A 153 20.38 -2.53 9.45
CA THR A 153 18.94 -2.80 9.63
C THR A 153 18.51 -4.14 9.04
N GLY A 154 19.47 -4.96 8.62
CA GLY A 154 19.20 -6.25 7.99
C GLY A 154 20.35 -7.25 8.20
N LYS A 155 20.08 -8.51 7.82
CA LYS A 155 21.11 -9.57 7.81
C LYS A 155 22.27 -9.18 6.88
N THR A 156 23.46 -9.66 7.22
CA THR A 156 24.62 -9.51 6.31
C THR A 156 24.47 -10.43 5.09
N ASN A 157 25.04 -10.02 3.97
CA ASN A 157 25.15 -10.88 2.79
C ASN A 157 26.49 -11.64 2.84
N GLY A 158 26.54 -12.67 3.69
CA GLY A 158 27.79 -13.36 4.03
C GLY A 158 28.63 -12.53 5.02
N ASN A 159 29.95 -12.55 4.82
CA ASN A 159 30.91 -11.80 5.63
C ASN A 159 30.99 -10.34 5.17
N GLU A 160 30.41 -9.43 5.95
CA GLU A 160 30.43 -8.00 5.68
C GLU A 160 31.70 -7.38 6.29
N SER A 161 32.54 -6.77 5.44
CA SER A 161 33.80 -6.16 5.83
C SER A 161 33.66 -4.66 6.03
N ASN A 162 34.10 -4.17 7.18
CA ASN A 162 34.04 -2.78 7.59
C ASN A 162 35.46 -2.25 7.84
N GLN A 163 35.86 -1.21 7.11
CA GLN A 163 37.19 -0.65 7.20
C GLN A 163 37.31 0.43 8.27
N LEU A 164 38.31 0.30 9.12
CA LEU A 164 38.80 1.33 10.02
C LEU A 164 40.22 1.71 9.65
N SER A 165 40.59 2.95 9.92
CA SER A 165 41.98 3.38 9.81
C SER A 165 42.40 4.15 11.05
N ILE A 166 43.60 3.87 11.54
CA ILE A 166 44.26 4.64 12.60
C ILE A 166 45.23 5.63 11.93
N GLY A 167 45.08 6.91 12.23
CA GLY A 167 45.99 7.96 11.79
C GLY A 167 46.76 8.55 12.96
N MET A 168 48.02 8.89 12.77
CA MET A 168 48.83 9.59 13.75
C MET A 168 49.81 10.57 13.11
N LYS A 169 50.19 11.58 13.90
CA LYS A 169 51.26 12.53 13.57
C LYS A 169 52.24 12.59 14.71
N LEU A 170 53.54 12.48 14.40
CA LEU A 170 54.61 12.42 15.37
C LEU A 170 55.55 13.64 15.26
N ALA A 171 56.27 13.97 16.33
CA ALA A 171 57.25 15.04 16.36
C ALA A 171 58.65 14.50 16.66
N ASP A 172 59.69 15.26 16.26
CA ASP A 172 61.10 14.89 16.46
C ASP A 172 61.48 14.79 17.95
N ASN A 173 60.74 15.48 18.84
CA ASN A 173 60.99 15.50 20.27
C ASN A 173 60.30 14.38 21.06
N LEU A 174 59.62 13.45 20.35
CA LEU A 174 58.99 12.32 21.04
C LEU A 174 60.07 11.43 21.66
N GLU A 175 59.93 11.10 22.95
CA GLU A 175 60.87 10.20 23.65
C GLU A 175 60.86 8.81 22.98
N SER A 176 62.03 8.19 22.88
CA SER A 176 62.12 6.83 22.29
C SER A 176 61.49 5.79 23.22
N GLY A 177 60.81 4.81 22.66
CA GLY A 177 60.18 3.72 23.41
C GLY A 177 59.01 3.09 22.68
N ASN A 178 58.34 2.19 23.36
CA ASN A 178 57.13 1.52 22.88
C ASN A 178 55.89 2.21 23.45
N TYR A 179 55.06 2.76 22.54
CA TYR A 179 53.80 3.41 22.87
C TYR A 179 52.64 2.44 22.54
N ILE A 180 51.80 2.16 23.53
CA ILE A 180 50.81 1.10 23.43
C ILE A 180 49.45 1.62 23.91
N ASN A 181 48.40 1.24 23.20
CA ASN A 181 47.00 1.25 23.64
C ASN A 181 46.28 0.02 23.09
N LYS A 182 45.12 -0.31 23.62
CA LYS A 182 44.25 -1.35 23.14
C LYS A 182 42.89 -0.77 22.77
N LEU A 183 42.41 -1.07 21.56
CA LEU A 183 41.09 -0.73 21.10
C LEU A 183 40.17 -1.94 21.16
N VAL A 184 38.92 -1.69 21.50
CA VAL A 184 37.85 -2.69 21.55
C VAL A 184 36.78 -2.35 20.51
N ILE A 185 36.48 -3.30 19.64
CA ILE A 185 35.31 -3.25 18.77
C ILE A 185 34.29 -4.19 19.40
N SER A 186 33.17 -3.65 19.88
CA SER A 186 32.06 -4.44 20.39
C SER A 186 30.97 -4.53 19.33
N VAL A 187 30.57 -5.75 18.99
CA VAL A 187 29.51 -6.03 18.00
C VAL A 187 28.37 -6.74 18.72
N ILE A 188 27.17 -6.17 18.63
CA ILE A 188 25.96 -6.73 19.24
C ILE A 188 24.86 -6.89 18.20
N SER A 189 24.06 -7.95 18.30
CA SER A 189 22.84 -8.08 17.52
C SER A 189 21.84 -7.00 17.92
N ASN A 190 21.19 -6.38 16.93
CA ASN A 190 20.07 -5.49 17.24
C ASN A 190 18.92 -6.31 17.84
N PRO A 191 18.05 -5.67 18.66
CA PRO A 191 16.87 -6.34 19.20
C PRO A 191 16.06 -7.02 18.09
N TYR A 192 15.66 -8.25 18.31
CA TYR A 192 14.94 -9.06 17.35
C TYR A 192 13.75 -9.74 18.00
N GLU A 193 12.55 -9.41 17.53
CA GLU A 193 11.33 -10.09 17.91
C GLU A 193 10.97 -11.12 16.84
N ARG A 194 10.74 -12.35 17.26
CA ARG A 194 10.29 -13.42 16.36
C ARG A 194 8.88 -13.14 15.89
N ARG A 195 8.61 -13.43 14.63
CA ARG A 195 7.33 -13.14 14.01
C ARG A 195 6.82 -14.30 13.15
N ALA A 196 5.51 -14.49 13.17
CA ALA A 196 4.81 -15.33 12.22
C ALA A 196 4.34 -14.46 11.07
N VAL A 197 4.78 -14.74 9.85
CA VAL A 197 4.44 -13.97 8.66
C VAL A 197 3.79 -14.88 7.64
N MET A 198 2.57 -14.52 7.21
CA MET A 198 1.80 -15.23 6.21
C MET A 198 2.45 -15.12 4.82
N MET A 199 2.30 -16.15 3.99
CA MET A 199 2.62 -16.07 2.56
C MET A 199 1.75 -15.03 1.85
N THR A 200 1.97 -14.76 0.55
CA THR A 200 1.14 -13.82 -0.20
C THR A 200 -0.33 -14.23 -0.16
N GLY A 201 -1.25 -13.25 -0.22
CA GLY A 201 -2.68 -13.55 -0.19
C GLY A 201 -3.11 -14.49 -1.31
N LYS A 202 -2.53 -14.33 -2.49
CA LYS A 202 -2.78 -15.20 -3.66
C LYS A 202 -2.34 -16.64 -3.41
N ASP A 203 -1.16 -16.84 -2.83
CA ASP A 203 -0.63 -18.19 -2.57
C ASP A 203 -1.39 -18.86 -1.43
N PHE A 204 -1.74 -18.10 -0.37
CA PHE A 204 -2.64 -18.58 0.68
C PHE A 204 -3.98 -19.06 0.09
N ASN A 205 -4.62 -18.26 -0.75
CA ASN A 205 -5.89 -18.61 -1.38
C ASN A 205 -5.80 -19.90 -2.19
N ARG A 206 -4.69 -20.10 -2.95
CA ARG A 206 -4.42 -21.32 -3.70
C ARG A 206 -4.12 -22.52 -2.81
N LYS A 207 -3.43 -22.32 -1.68
CA LYS A 207 -3.20 -23.38 -0.69
C LYS A 207 -4.52 -23.88 -0.11
N VAL A 208 -5.45 -22.96 0.17
CA VAL A 208 -6.81 -23.33 0.60
C VAL A 208 -7.52 -24.18 -0.47
N ASP A 209 -7.39 -23.85 -1.76
CA ASP A 209 -7.97 -24.67 -2.84
C ASP A 209 -7.52 -26.14 -2.79
N SER A 210 -6.31 -26.42 -2.30
CA SER A 210 -5.76 -27.77 -2.23
C SER A 210 -6.33 -28.64 -1.09
N ILE A 211 -6.95 -28.02 -0.09
CA ILE A 211 -7.47 -28.73 1.11
C ILE A 211 -8.99 -28.79 1.20
N VAL A 212 -9.71 -27.97 0.42
CA VAL A 212 -11.19 -27.96 0.43
C VAL A 212 -11.78 -28.94 -0.59
N THR A 213 -12.97 -29.47 -0.31
CA THR A 213 -13.57 -30.57 -1.06
C THR A 213 -14.50 -30.16 -2.20
N SER A 214 -14.92 -28.89 -2.23
CA SER A 214 -15.86 -28.40 -3.24
C SER A 214 -15.41 -27.04 -3.76
N LEU A 215 -15.04 -27.00 -5.03
CA LEU A 215 -14.69 -25.80 -5.76
C LEU A 215 -15.63 -25.66 -6.94
N SER A 216 -16.28 -24.50 -7.07
CA SER A 216 -16.88 -24.07 -8.34
C SER A 216 -15.97 -23.05 -9.00
N ASN A 217 -15.91 -23.06 -10.32
CA ASN A 217 -14.97 -22.25 -11.08
C ASN A 217 -15.74 -21.43 -12.13
N ASP A 218 -16.19 -20.24 -11.74
CA ASP A 218 -16.95 -19.34 -12.63
C ASP A 218 -16.09 -18.25 -13.29
N ASP A 219 -14.85 -18.04 -12.81
CA ASP A 219 -13.96 -16.96 -13.26
C ASP A 219 -12.47 -17.36 -13.32
N GLY A 220 -12.17 -18.64 -13.38
CA GLY A 220 -10.78 -19.16 -13.39
C GLY A 220 -10.14 -19.26 -12.01
N TRP A 221 -10.89 -18.93 -10.92
CA TRP A 221 -10.48 -19.06 -9.53
C TRP A 221 -11.50 -19.93 -8.80
N GLY A 222 -11.01 -20.84 -7.95
CA GLY A 222 -11.89 -21.71 -7.15
C GLY A 222 -12.74 -20.92 -6.16
N ASN A 223 -14.06 -21.15 -6.16
CA ASN A 223 -14.94 -20.71 -5.09
C ASN A 223 -15.02 -21.79 -4.02
N LYS A 224 -14.76 -21.42 -2.74
CA LYS A 224 -14.70 -22.34 -1.59
C LYS A 224 -16.11 -22.56 -1.03
N GLU A 225 -16.97 -23.25 -1.77
CA GLU A 225 -18.39 -23.43 -1.40
C GLU A 225 -18.62 -24.38 -0.21
N SER A 226 -17.63 -25.22 0.11
CA SER A 226 -17.69 -26.11 1.27
C SER A 226 -17.31 -25.45 2.59
N VAL A 227 -16.80 -24.21 2.59
CA VAL A 227 -16.30 -23.52 3.77
C VAL A 227 -17.33 -22.54 4.31
N SER A 228 -17.73 -22.75 5.59
CA SER A 228 -18.62 -21.84 6.32
C SER A 228 -17.89 -21.01 7.36
N HIS A 229 -16.73 -21.44 7.87
CA HIS A 229 -16.04 -20.78 8.97
C HIS A 229 -14.53 -20.74 8.75
N ILE A 230 -13.89 -19.68 9.22
CA ILE A 230 -12.43 -19.56 9.35
C ILE A 230 -12.14 -19.16 10.80
N ARG A 231 -11.33 -19.97 11.51
CA ARG A 231 -11.11 -19.79 12.96
C ARG A 231 -9.68 -20.11 13.36
N ARG A 232 -9.22 -19.44 14.41
CA ARG A 232 -7.98 -19.85 15.07
C ARG A 232 -8.20 -21.14 15.85
N SER A 233 -7.21 -22.06 15.75
CA SER A 233 -7.18 -23.26 16.56
C SER A 233 -6.45 -23.02 17.87
N SER A 234 -7.00 -23.54 18.97
CA SER A 234 -6.35 -23.62 20.28
C SER A 234 -5.57 -24.92 20.50
N ALA A 235 -5.44 -25.77 19.48
CA ALA A 235 -4.70 -27.04 19.55
C ALA A 235 -3.24 -26.82 19.98
N SER A 236 -2.67 -27.78 20.72
CA SER A 236 -1.22 -27.81 20.90
C SER A 236 -0.55 -28.26 19.58
N PHE A 237 0.74 -28.00 19.41
CA PHE A 237 1.46 -28.40 18.19
C PHE A 237 1.35 -29.89 17.90
N SER A 238 1.36 -30.72 18.95
CA SER A 238 1.20 -32.19 18.84
C SER A 238 -0.18 -32.66 18.38
N ASP A 239 -1.19 -31.80 18.52
CA ASP A 239 -2.59 -32.13 18.23
C ASP A 239 -3.03 -31.61 16.85
N ILE A 240 -2.13 -30.94 16.14
CA ILE A 240 -2.37 -30.47 14.76
C ILE A 240 -2.51 -31.70 13.85
N PRO A 241 -3.56 -31.80 13.02
CA PRO A 241 -3.73 -32.91 12.10
C PRO A 241 -2.52 -33.09 11.18
N ALA A 242 -2.14 -34.37 10.93
CA ALA A 242 -1.03 -34.68 10.03
C ALA A 242 -1.21 -34.18 8.58
N GLY A 243 -2.46 -33.88 8.18
CA GLY A 243 -2.79 -33.27 6.87
C GLY A 243 -2.77 -31.73 6.85
N ALA A 244 -2.40 -31.07 7.95
CA ALA A 244 -2.25 -29.63 7.97
C ALA A 244 -1.09 -29.20 7.08
N ILE A 245 -1.29 -28.10 6.35
CA ILE A 245 -0.30 -27.57 5.40
C ILE A 245 0.26 -26.22 5.86
N ASP A 246 1.49 -25.94 5.45
CA ASP A 246 2.21 -24.73 5.78
C ASP A 246 1.79 -23.57 4.86
N VAL A 247 1.60 -22.39 5.48
CA VAL A 247 1.16 -21.16 4.80
C VAL A 247 1.95 -19.91 5.24
N GLU A 248 3.06 -20.11 5.96
CA GLU A 248 3.99 -19.03 6.25
C GLU A 248 4.78 -18.59 5.02
N ASN A 249 5.35 -17.40 5.12
CA ASN A 249 6.37 -16.93 4.19
C ASN A 249 7.73 -17.48 4.63
N ASP A 250 8.25 -18.47 3.92
CA ASP A 250 9.49 -19.20 4.25
C ASP A 250 10.72 -18.27 4.39
N GLU A 251 10.73 -17.12 3.73
CA GLU A 251 11.87 -16.21 3.76
C GLU A 251 11.92 -15.33 5.01
N VAL A 252 10.75 -14.98 5.57
CA VAL A 252 10.64 -13.95 6.62
C VAL A 252 9.88 -14.38 7.87
N SER A 253 9.20 -15.51 7.87
CA SER A 253 8.55 -16.06 9.06
C SER A 253 9.55 -16.84 9.92
N ASP A 254 9.42 -16.70 11.26
CA ASP A 254 10.22 -17.44 12.24
C ASP A 254 9.42 -18.57 12.88
N TYR A 255 8.11 -18.55 12.68
CA TYR A 255 7.19 -19.56 13.18
C TYR A 255 6.44 -20.20 12.02
N PRO A 256 6.18 -21.52 12.08
CA PRO A 256 5.26 -22.16 11.17
C PRO A 256 3.86 -21.61 11.35
N ILE A 257 3.14 -21.49 10.25
CA ILE A 257 1.71 -21.17 10.22
C ILE A 257 1.02 -22.30 9.49
N LYS A 258 0.13 -23.01 10.17
CA LYS A 258 -0.53 -24.18 9.61
C LYS A 258 -2.02 -23.92 9.39
N ILE A 259 -2.56 -24.50 8.31
CA ILE A 259 -4.00 -24.54 8.07
C ILE A 259 -4.46 -25.96 7.77
N TRP A 260 -5.70 -26.26 8.12
CA TRP A 260 -6.38 -27.49 7.72
C TRP A 260 -7.88 -27.27 7.60
N TYR A 261 -8.54 -28.14 6.87
CA TYR A 261 -9.98 -28.11 6.69
C TYR A 261 -10.67 -29.22 7.45
N ASP A 262 -11.62 -28.90 8.31
CA ASP A 262 -12.54 -29.81 8.95
C ASP A 262 -13.85 -29.87 8.15
N ALA A 263 -14.02 -30.94 7.39
CA ALA A 263 -15.19 -31.13 6.54
C ALA A 263 -16.49 -31.34 7.34
N THR A 264 -16.43 -31.80 8.58
CA THR A 264 -17.58 -32.04 9.44
C THR A 264 -18.20 -30.72 9.87
N ASN A 265 -17.35 -29.78 10.30
CA ASN A 265 -17.74 -28.45 10.75
C ASN A 265 -17.63 -27.39 9.66
N LYS A 266 -17.24 -27.76 8.44
CA LYS A 266 -17.00 -26.85 7.29
C LYS A 266 -16.08 -25.68 7.63
N THR A 267 -15.08 -25.96 8.48
CA THR A 267 -14.22 -24.94 9.08
C THR A 267 -12.78 -25.08 8.56
N ILE A 268 -12.20 -23.97 8.11
CA ILE A 268 -10.75 -23.85 8.00
C ILE A 268 -10.22 -23.35 9.34
N PHE A 269 -9.37 -24.15 9.94
CA PHE A 269 -8.59 -23.75 11.10
C PHE A 269 -7.23 -23.23 10.64
N TYR A 270 -6.77 -22.14 11.28
CA TYR A 270 -5.39 -21.69 11.20
C TYR A 270 -4.74 -21.78 12.58
N TRP A 271 -3.43 -22.01 12.60
CA TRP A 271 -2.65 -22.15 13.81
C TRP A 271 -1.27 -21.50 13.64
N ALA A 272 -0.79 -20.83 14.68
CA ALA A 272 0.58 -20.40 14.84
C ALA A 272 0.91 -20.37 16.34
N GLU A 273 2.18 -20.63 16.68
CA GLU A 273 2.67 -20.46 18.07
C GLU A 273 2.68 -18.99 18.48
N ALA A 274 2.92 -18.09 17.54
CA ALA A 274 2.88 -16.65 17.76
C ALA A 274 1.46 -16.15 18.09
N ASN A 275 1.35 -15.20 19.01
CA ASN A 275 0.05 -14.57 19.37
C ASN A 275 -0.59 -13.81 18.22
N LYS A 276 0.21 -13.20 17.35
CA LYS A 276 -0.23 -12.48 16.16
C LYS A 276 0.43 -13.04 14.91
N ILE A 277 -0.31 -13.07 13.82
CA ILE A 277 0.16 -13.45 12.50
C ILE A 277 0.20 -12.18 11.64
N ILE A 278 1.39 -11.82 11.17
CA ILE A 278 1.58 -10.66 10.29
C ILE A 278 1.14 -11.07 8.88
N LEU A 279 0.23 -10.30 8.30
CA LEU A 279 -0.17 -10.47 6.91
C LEU A 279 0.96 -10.01 5.98
N ASN A 280 1.06 -10.66 4.81
CA ASN A 280 2.03 -10.29 3.79
C ASN A 280 1.73 -8.88 3.24
N ARG A 281 2.74 -8.16 2.79
CA ARG A 281 2.56 -6.88 2.10
C ARG A 281 1.63 -7.01 0.89
N ASP A 282 1.76 -8.09 0.14
CA ASP A 282 0.83 -8.49 -0.91
C ASP A 282 -0.21 -9.46 -0.33
N SER A 283 -1.32 -8.92 0.15
CA SER A 283 -2.45 -9.67 0.69
C SER A 283 -3.63 -9.77 -0.28
N ARG A 284 -3.43 -9.42 -1.56
CA ARG A 284 -4.46 -9.54 -2.61
C ARG A 284 -5.08 -10.93 -2.64
N TYR A 285 -6.40 -10.98 -2.81
CA TYR A 285 -7.17 -12.20 -2.99
C TYR A 285 -7.19 -13.15 -1.78
N MET A 286 -6.66 -12.78 -0.61
CA MET A 286 -6.41 -13.70 0.49
C MET A 286 -7.65 -14.51 0.87
N PHE A 287 -8.78 -13.85 1.09
CA PHE A 287 -10.06 -14.51 1.41
C PHE A 287 -11.07 -14.46 0.25
N ARG A 288 -10.59 -14.37 -0.98
CA ARG A 288 -11.43 -14.34 -2.17
C ARG A 288 -12.15 -15.67 -2.38
N GLY A 289 -13.44 -15.60 -2.74
CA GLY A 289 -14.21 -16.75 -3.21
C GLY A 289 -14.76 -17.66 -2.12
N PHE A 290 -14.75 -17.25 -0.86
CA PHE A 290 -15.43 -17.97 0.23
C PHE A 290 -16.94 -17.66 0.20
N THR A 291 -17.62 -18.17 -0.83
CA THR A 291 -19.00 -17.77 -1.15
C THR A 291 -20.05 -18.20 -0.13
N LYS A 292 -19.75 -19.20 0.70
CA LYS A 292 -20.64 -19.72 1.74
C LYS A 292 -20.15 -19.43 3.16
N ILE A 293 -19.15 -18.55 3.29
CA ILE A 293 -18.64 -18.14 4.59
C ILE A 293 -19.75 -17.45 5.41
N GLU A 294 -19.93 -17.87 6.65
CA GLU A 294 -20.88 -17.32 7.60
C GLU A 294 -20.20 -16.41 8.63
N ASP A 295 -19.01 -16.82 9.08
CA ASP A 295 -18.15 -16.04 9.97
C ASP A 295 -16.66 -16.26 9.69
N ILE A 296 -15.87 -15.24 10.01
CA ILE A 296 -14.42 -15.27 9.89
C ILE A 296 -13.79 -14.58 11.11
N ASP A 297 -12.90 -15.30 11.82
CA ASP A 297 -12.09 -14.74 12.89
C ASP A 297 -10.74 -14.29 12.33
N ILE A 298 -10.55 -12.99 12.29
CA ILE A 298 -9.33 -12.32 11.81
C ILE A 298 -8.68 -11.47 12.91
N SER A 299 -9.12 -11.61 14.16
CA SER A 299 -8.68 -10.79 15.29
C SER A 299 -7.18 -10.91 15.60
N ASP A 300 -6.59 -12.05 15.24
CA ASP A 300 -5.16 -12.33 15.46
C ASP A 300 -4.26 -11.95 14.29
N PHE A 301 -4.82 -11.47 13.20
CA PHE A 301 -4.03 -10.97 12.09
C PHE A 301 -3.56 -9.53 12.34
N ASN A 302 -2.28 -9.29 12.09
CA ASN A 302 -1.67 -7.97 12.07
C ASN A 302 -1.49 -7.53 10.62
N SER A 303 -2.25 -6.52 10.22
CA SER A 303 -2.27 -5.99 8.85
C SER A 303 -1.37 -4.76 8.64
N SER A 304 -0.60 -4.34 9.65
CA SER A 304 0.20 -3.11 9.61
C SER A 304 1.26 -3.06 8.50
N GLU A 305 1.67 -4.21 7.95
CA GLU A 305 2.61 -4.28 6.84
C GLU A 305 1.94 -4.39 5.46
N VAL A 306 0.61 -4.48 5.40
CA VAL A 306 -0.12 -4.67 4.13
C VAL A 306 -0.06 -3.42 3.26
N GLU A 307 0.39 -3.58 2.02
CA GLU A 307 0.46 -2.53 1.00
C GLU A 307 -0.63 -2.69 -0.08
N ASP A 308 -1.03 -3.92 -0.36
CA ASP A 308 -2.04 -4.24 -1.36
C ASP A 308 -3.11 -5.18 -0.78
N MET A 309 -4.36 -4.69 -0.72
CA MET A 309 -5.55 -5.41 -0.25
C MET A 309 -6.56 -5.69 -1.39
N ALA A 310 -6.17 -5.55 -2.65
CA ALA A 310 -7.12 -5.73 -3.75
C ALA A 310 -7.83 -7.08 -3.67
N TYR A 311 -9.17 -7.05 -3.73
CA TYR A 311 -10.03 -8.24 -3.68
C TYR A 311 -9.88 -9.10 -2.41
N PHE A 312 -9.48 -8.53 -1.28
CA PHE A 312 -9.15 -9.26 -0.05
C PHE A 312 -10.33 -10.10 0.46
N PHE A 313 -11.55 -9.53 0.56
CA PHE A 313 -12.79 -10.20 0.96
C PHE A 313 -13.78 -10.41 -0.22
N TYR A 314 -13.26 -10.49 -1.43
CA TYR A 314 -14.07 -10.56 -2.65
C TYR A 314 -14.92 -11.83 -2.73
N LYS A 315 -16.20 -11.70 -3.10
CA LYS A 315 -17.17 -12.80 -3.22
C LYS A 315 -17.47 -13.55 -1.91
N MET A 316 -17.45 -12.89 -0.78
CA MET A 316 -17.95 -13.44 0.49
C MET A 316 -19.49 -13.30 0.59
N LYS A 317 -20.19 -13.98 -0.30
CA LYS A 317 -21.61 -13.74 -0.58
C LYS A 317 -22.54 -13.98 0.61
N SER A 318 -22.20 -14.89 1.54
CA SER A 318 -23.03 -15.28 2.69
C SER A 318 -22.62 -14.63 4.01
N LEU A 319 -21.51 -13.88 4.05
CA LEU A 319 -21.02 -13.23 5.26
C LEU A 319 -21.99 -12.14 5.73
N GLN A 320 -22.45 -12.25 6.98
CA GLN A 320 -23.46 -11.33 7.55
C GLN A 320 -22.86 -10.21 8.40
N SER A 321 -21.70 -10.45 8.99
CA SER A 321 -20.96 -9.48 9.82
C SER A 321 -19.45 -9.64 9.63
N LEU A 322 -18.72 -8.56 9.77
CA LEU A 322 -17.26 -8.53 9.66
C LEU A 322 -16.71 -7.52 10.67
N ASP A 323 -15.90 -8.01 11.61
CA ASP A 323 -15.21 -7.14 12.57
C ASP A 323 -13.82 -6.79 12.01
N LEU A 324 -13.62 -5.51 11.73
CA LEU A 324 -12.37 -4.93 11.21
C LEU A 324 -11.67 -4.05 12.24
N SER A 325 -12.12 -4.02 13.49
CA SER A 325 -11.61 -3.11 14.53
C SER A 325 -10.11 -3.27 14.81
N SER A 326 -9.54 -4.45 14.54
CA SER A 326 -8.11 -4.74 14.68
C SER A 326 -7.27 -4.47 13.43
N PHE A 327 -7.91 -4.08 12.30
CA PHE A 327 -7.18 -3.87 11.04
C PHE A 327 -6.49 -2.52 11.01
N ASP A 328 -5.20 -2.54 10.72
CA ASP A 328 -4.37 -1.39 10.41
C ASP A 328 -4.19 -1.29 8.89
N THR A 329 -4.53 -0.15 8.33
CA THR A 329 -4.45 0.10 6.88
C THR A 329 -3.49 1.23 6.51
N ASP A 330 -2.63 1.65 7.45
CA ASP A 330 -1.73 2.79 7.30
C ASP A 330 -0.78 2.70 6.10
N ASN A 331 -0.50 1.48 5.62
CA ASN A 331 0.41 1.25 4.50
C ASN A 331 -0.29 0.85 3.20
N VAL A 332 -1.63 0.70 3.21
CA VAL A 332 -2.37 0.23 2.04
C VAL A 332 -2.43 1.29 0.94
N THR A 333 -2.11 0.88 -0.28
CA THR A 333 -2.11 1.72 -1.49
C THR A 333 -3.19 1.34 -2.51
N ASP A 334 -3.64 0.07 -2.49
CA ASP A 334 -4.68 -0.44 -3.38
C ASP A 334 -5.78 -1.15 -2.57
N MET A 335 -7.02 -0.65 -2.72
CA MET A 335 -8.24 -1.22 -2.12
C MET A 335 -9.27 -1.62 -3.18
N THR A 336 -8.82 -1.96 -4.40
CA THR A 336 -9.70 -2.42 -5.48
C THR A 336 -10.53 -3.60 -5.03
N GLY A 337 -11.86 -3.47 -5.11
CA GLY A 337 -12.81 -4.55 -4.89
C GLY A 337 -12.71 -5.27 -3.54
N VAL A 338 -12.17 -4.64 -2.50
CA VAL A 338 -11.89 -5.28 -1.19
C VAL A 338 -13.12 -6.02 -0.66
N PHE A 339 -14.30 -5.42 -0.71
CA PHE A 339 -15.57 -5.99 -0.21
C PHE A 339 -16.54 -6.37 -1.33
N ALA A 340 -16.09 -6.35 -2.59
CA ALA A 340 -16.98 -6.58 -3.71
C ALA A 340 -17.65 -7.95 -3.65
N TYR A 341 -18.97 -7.97 -3.91
CA TYR A 341 -19.84 -9.14 -3.82
C TYR A 341 -19.95 -9.76 -2.41
N ALA A 342 -19.76 -8.99 -1.34
CA ALA A 342 -20.19 -9.36 0.00
C ALA A 342 -21.70 -9.08 0.16
N ASN A 343 -22.52 -9.83 -0.58
CA ASN A 343 -23.93 -9.51 -0.83
C ASN A 343 -24.79 -9.49 0.44
N SER A 344 -24.51 -10.34 1.44
CA SER A 344 -25.32 -10.48 2.66
C SER A 344 -24.87 -9.60 3.82
N LEU A 345 -23.75 -8.86 3.65
CA LEU A 345 -23.24 -7.98 4.69
C LEU A 345 -24.15 -6.76 4.82
N LYS A 346 -24.73 -6.58 6.03
CA LYS A 346 -25.71 -5.51 6.29
C LYS A 346 -25.07 -4.23 6.78
N LYS A 347 -24.00 -4.36 7.56
CA LYS A 347 -23.28 -3.23 8.17
C LYS A 347 -21.80 -3.34 7.91
N LEU A 348 -21.16 -2.22 7.59
CA LEU A 348 -19.72 -2.13 7.45
C LEU A 348 -19.22 -0.83 8.08
N ASP A 349 -18.34 -0.98 9.08
CA ASP A 349 -17.70 0.13 9.76
C ASP A 349 -16.20 0.17 9.41
N LEU A 350 -15.78 1.25 8.76
CA LEU A 350 -14.41 1.54 8.39
C LEU A 350 -13.83 2.73 9.16
N SER A 351 -14.41 3.09 10.32
CA SER A 351 -13.99 4.28 11.08
C SER A 351 -12.54 4.23 11.58
N ASN A 352 -11.94 3.03 11.65
CA ASN A 352 -10.54 2.84 11.98
C ASN A 352 -9.59 2.80 10.76
N PHE A 353 -10.12 2.81 9.53
CA PHE A 353 -9.28 2.74 8.32
C PHE A 353 -8.57 4.06 8.04
N ASN A 354 -7.27 4.01 7.86
CA ASN A 354 -6.47 5.11 7.32
C ASN A 354 -6.20 4.86 5.83
N THR A 355 -6.87 5.60 4.97
CA THR A 355 -6.73 5.44 3.52
C THR A 355 -5.88 6.53 2.86
N SER A 356 -5.09 7.27 3.65
CA SER A 356 -4.31 8.43 3.17
C SER A 356 -3.23 8.10 2.12
N LYS A 357 -2.88 6.81 1.96
CA LYS A 357 -1.95 6.33 0.93
C LYS A 357 -2.65 5.66 -0.25
N VAL A 358 -3.94 5.40 -0.15
CA VAL A 358 -4.69 4.66 -1.18
C VAL A 358 -4.83 5.49 -2.45
N THR A 359 -4.51 4.87 -3.58
CA THR A 359 -4.59 5.48 -4.92
C THR A 359 -5.71 4.89 -5.78
N ASN A 360 -6.19 3.68 -5.44
CA ASN A 360 -7.23 2.98 -6.18
C ASN A 360 -8.30 2.43 -5.24
N MET A 361 -9.55 2.86 -5.41
CA MET A 361 -10.73 2.40 -4.67
C MET A 361 -11.81 1.87 -5.63
N SER A 362 -11.43 1.50 -6.86
CA SER A 362 -12.41 0.99 -7.82
C SER A 362 -13.13 -0.25 -7.29
N ALA A 363 -14.43 -0.33 -7.52
CA ALA A 363 -15.28 -1.45 -7.10
C ALA A 363 -15.22 -1.83 -5.60
N MET A 364 -14.73 -0.95 -4.71
CA MET A 364 -14.49 -1.29 -3.30
C MET A 364 -15.71 -1.90 -2.60
N PHE A 365 -16.90 -1.38 -2.86
CA PHE A 365 -18.18 -1.86 -2.30
C PHE A 365 -19.12 -2.45 -3.37
N HIS A 366 -18.58 -2.83 -4.53
CA HIS A 366 -19.35 -3.31 -5.67
C HIS A 366 -20.27 -4.47 -5.31
N SER A 367 -21.57 -4.37 -5.63
CA SER A 367 -22.59 -5.40 -5.42
C SER A 367 -22.75 -5.90 -3.96
N MET A 368 -22.57 -5.01 -2.99
CA MET A 368 -22.98 -5.28 -1.61
C MET A 368 -24.49 -5.02 -1.47
N ALA A 369 -25.29 -5.94 -2.00
CA ALA A 369 -26.71 -5.71 -2.24
C ALA A 369 -27.54 -5.52 -0.97
N ASP A 370 -27.17 -6.16 0.14
CA ASP A 370 -27.89 -6.10 1.42
C ASP A 370 -27.34 -5.05 2.40
N LEU A 371 -26.36 -4.22 1.98
CA LEU A 371 -25.75 -3.23 2.85
C LEU A 371 -26.73 -2.11 3.19
N ASP A 372 -27.10 -2.01 4.48
CA ASP A 372 -28.01 -0.99 5.02
C ASP A 372 -27.27 0.18 5.67
N GLU A 373 -26.12 -0.10 6.29
CA GLU A 373 -25.30 0.87 7.04
C GLU A 373 -23.84 0.83 6.59
N LEU A 374 -23.30 1.98 6.22
CA LEU A 374 -21.90 2.13 5.82
C LEU A 374 -21.28 3.34 6.53
N ASN A 375 -20.27 3.10 7.38
CA ASN A 375 -19.49 4.14 8.02
C ASN A 375 -18.14 4.30 7.31
N ILE A 376 -17.99 5.37 6.54
CA ILE A 376 -16.78 5.76 5.80
C ILE A 376 -16.25 7.14 6.27
N SER A 377 -16.56 7.54 7.49
CA SER A 377 -16.22 8.87 8.01
C SER A 377 -14.72 9.14 8.10
N SER A 378 -13.88 8.10 8.21
CA SER A 378 -12.41 8.20 8.23
C SER A 378 -11.76 8.10 6.86
N VAL A 379 -12.52 7.71 5.82
CA VAL A 379 -11.98 7.47 4.47
C VAL A 379 -11.43 8.77 3.88
N ASN A 380 -10.15 8.79 3.58
CA ASN A 380 -9.43 9.89 2.91
C ASN A 380 -9.17 9.52 1.46
N THR A 381 -9.72 10.31 0.53
CA THR A 381 -9.63 10.03 -0.90
C THR A 381 -8.67 10.93 -1.66
N ARG A 382 -7.92 11.77 -0.96
CA ARG A 382 -7.07 12.81 -1.57
C ARG A 382 -6.08 12.29 -2.61
N LYS A 383 -5.59 11.06 -2.49
CA LYS A 383 -4.66 10.44 -3.46
C LYS A 383 -5.33 9.51 -4.45
N VAL A 384 -6.63 9.30 -4.32
CA VAL A 384 -7.35 8.35 -5.17
C VAL A 384 -7.49 8.91 -6.58
N THR A 385 -7.14 8.08 -7.55
CA THR A 385 -7.23 8.40 -8.99
C THR A 385 -8.34 7.62 -9.69
N ASN A 386 -8.77 6.49 -9.13
CA ASN A 386 -9.81 5.63 -9.69
C ASN A 386 -10.87 5.29 -8.64
N MET A 387 -12.13 5.70 -8.92
CA MET A 387 -13.33 5.39 -8.13
C MET A 387 -14.39 4.66 -8.96
N SER A 388 -14.01 4.08 -10.12
CA SER A 388 -14.99 3.43 -10.99
C SER A 388 -15.70 2.29 -10.27
N GLY A 389 -17.05 2.26 -10.38
CA GLY A 389 -17.91 1.25 -9.77
C GLY A 389 -17.82 1.15 -8.24
N MET A 390 -17.29 2.16 -7.54
CA MET A 390 -17.03 2.07 -6.08
C MET A 390 -18.26 1.63 -5.29
N PHE A 391 -19.45 2.14 -5.63
CA PHE A 391 -20.72 1.81 -4.99
C PHE A 391 -21.68 1.09 -5.94
N TYR A 392 -21.19 0.54 -7.04
CA TYR A 392 -22.05 -0.15 -8.03
C TYR A 392 -22.90 -1.24 -7.38
N GLY A 393 -24.22 -1.18 -7.56
CA GLY A 393 -25.16 -2.21 -7.09
C GLY A 393 -25.30 -2.30 -5.56
N VAL A 394 -24.93 -1.27 -4.81
CA VAL A 394 -25.25 -1.15 -3.37
C VAL A 394 -26.70 -0.72 -3.24
N SER A 395 -27.62 -1.68 -3.40
CA SER A 395 -29.01 -1.40 -3.73
C SER A 395 -29.89 -1.03 -2.54
N LYS A 396 -29.56 -1.45 -1.29
CA LYS A 396 -30.37 -1.17 -0.10
C LYS A 396 -29.95 0.06 0.69
N LEU A 397 -28.76 0.58 0.48
CA LEU A 397 -28.26 1.76 1.22
C LEU A 397 -29.12 2.98 0.87
N ALA A 398 -29.83 3.52 1.88
CA ALA A 398 -30.76 4.63 1.69
C ALA A 398 -30.12 6.02 1.83
N SER A 399 -28.95 6.10 2.45
CA SER A 399 -28.20 7.35 2.60
C SER A 399 -26.69 7.10 2.47
N LEU A 400 -25.97 8.04 1.87
CA LEU A 400 -24.52 7.98 1.68
C LEU A 400 -23.93 9.35 1.98
N ASN A 401 -23.06 9.43 3.00
CA ASN A 401 -22.35 10.66 3.33
C ASN A 401 -20.96 10.66 2.68
N LEU A 402 -20.76 11.57 1.74
CA LEU A 402 -19.50 11.72 0.98
C LEU A 402 -18.75 13.01 1.35
N SER A 403 -19.17 13.74 2.38
CA SER A 403 -18.64 15.08 2.71
C SER A 403 -17.12 15.13 2.96
N ASN A 404 -16.51 13.98 3.26
CA ASN A 404 -15.05 13.83 3.45
C ASN A 404 -14.29 13.43 2.17
N PHE A 405 -14.98 13.25 1.02
CA PHE A 405 -14.33 12.85 -0.23
C PHE A 405 -13.66 14.05 -0.91
N ASP A 406 -12.37 13.97 -1.12
CA ASP A 406 -11.61 14.85 -2.02
C ASP A 406 -11.43 14.12 -3.35
N THR A 407 -12.05 14.64 -4.40
CA THR A 407 -12.06 14.01 -5.73
C THR A 407 -11.16 14.70 -6.74
N GLY A 408 -10.34 15.67 -6.30
CA GLY A 408 -9.53 16.49 -7.20
C GLY A 408 -8.49 15.74 -8.03
N ASN A 409 -8.09 14.52 -7.61
CA ASN A 409 -7.16 13.68 -8.36
C ASN A 409 -7.82 12.55 -9.15
N VAL A 410 -9.15 12.40 -9.06
CA VAL A 410 -9.87 11.29 -9.69
C VAL A 410 -9.98 11.50 -11.21
N THR A 411 -9.67 10.47 -11.96
CA THR A 411 -9.73 10.46 -13.44
C THR A 411 -10.85 9.58 -13.99
N ASP A 412 -11.31 8.58 -13.21
CA ASP A 412 -12.36 7.64 -13.59
C ASP A 412 -13.42 7.52 -12.49
N MET A 413 -14.66 7.90 -12.84
CA MET A 413 -15.86 7.77 -12.00
C MET A 413 -16.95 6.93 -12.71
N GLY A 414 -16.60 6.19 -13.73
CA GLY A 414 -17.56 5.33 -14.44
C GLY A 414 -18.27 4.39 -13.48
N ARG A 415 -19.59 4.28 -13.59
CA ARG A 415 -20.47 3.41 -12.77
C ARG A 415 -20.43 3.65 -11.27
N MET A 416 -19.83 4.77 -10.78
CA MET A 416 -19.56 4.96 -9.34
C MET A 416 -20.79 4.75 -8.47
N PHE A 417 -21.97 5.21 -8.88
CA PHE A 417 -23.23 5.11 -8.13
C PHE A 417 -24.27 4.23 -8.82
N SER A 418 -23.92 3.58 -9.93
CA SER A 418 -24.87 2.80 -10.72
C SER A 418 -25.58 1.72 -9.87
N GLY A 419 -26.91 1.62 -9.99
CA GLY A 419 -27.70 0.61 -9.29
C GLY A 419 -27.88 0.83 -7.79
N MET A 420 -27.62 2.04 -7.27
CA MET A 420 -27.98 2.41 -5.89
C MET A 420 -29.47 2.72 -5.80
N ASN A 421 -30.28 1.67 -5.79
CA ASN A 421 -31.73 1.78 -5.99
C ASN A 421 -32.51 2.41 -4.85
N SER A 422 -31.95 2.53 -3.63
CA SER A 422 -32.63 3.10 -2.47
C SER A 422 -32.26 4.57 -2.19
N ILE A 423 -31.21 5.10 -2.82
CA ILE A 423 -30.80 6.50 -2.68
C ILE A 423 -31.83 7.40 -3.37
N GLN A 424 -32.43 8.34 -2.64
CA GLN A 424 -33.39 9.33 -3.15
C GLN A 424 -32.73 10.66 -3.49
N GLN A 425 -31.71 11.05 -2.75
CA GLN A 425 -30.98 12.30 -2.94
C GLN A 425 -29.48 12.03 -2.88
N LEU A 426 -28.71 12.63 -3.77
CA LEU A 426 -27.26 12.51 -3.82
C LEU A 426 -26.63 13.91 -3.82
N ASP A 427 -25.82 14.20 -2.80
CA ASP A 427 -25.12 15.46 -2.68
C ASP A 427 -23.67 15.30 -3.13
N LEU A 428 -23.34 15.93 -4.27
CA LEU A 428 -22.01 16.00 -4.88
C LEU A 428 -21.48 17.45 -4.91
N SER A 429 -22.06 18.34 -4.07
CA SER A 429 -21.77 19.78 -4.10
C SER A 429 -20.29 20.11 -3.88
N HIS A 430 -19.55 19.22 -3.24
CA HIS A 430 -18.12 19.38 -2.94
C HIS A 430 -17.19 18.62 -3.91
N PHE A 431 -17.75 17.84 -4.85
CA PHE A 431 -16.93 17.09 -5.83
C PHE A 431 -16.20 18.06 -6.78
N ASN A 432 -14.91 17.85 -6.92
CA ASN A 432 -14.09 18.47 -7.95
C ASN A 432 -13.81 17.42 -9.03
N THR A 433 -14.41 17.58 -10.21
CA THR A 433 -14.33 16.60 -11.30
C THR A 433 -13.49 17.09 -12.49
N GLY A 434 -12.72 18.16 -12.32
CA GLY A 434 -11.94 18.75 -13.40
C GLY A 434 -10.90 17.83 -14.06
N ASN A 435 -10.49 16.75 -13.39
CA ASN A 435 -9.57 15.74 -13.94
C ASN A 435 -10.27 14.49 -14.48
N VAL A 436 -11.60 14.39 -14.32
CA VAL A 436 -12.35 13.18 -14.72
C VAL A 436 -12.51 13.12 -16.22
N THR A 437 -12.20 11.97 -16.80
CA THR A 437 -12.32 11.69 -18.24
C THR A 437 -13.43 10.69 -18.58
N ALA A 438 -13.85 9.85 -17.64
CA ALA A 438 -14.90 8.86 -17.79
C ALA A 438 -15.98 9.01 -16.71
N MET A 439 -17.24 9.16 -17.17
CA MET A 439 -18.45 9.22 -16.33
C MET A 439 -19.54 8.29 -16.88
N ASN A 440 -19.14 7.28 -17.67
CA ASN A 440 -20.11 6.34 -18.23
C ASN A 440 -20.89 5.62 -17.12
N ASP A 441 -22.19 5.49 -17.29
CA ASP A 441 -23.13 4.83 -16.38
C ASP A 441 -23.09 5.37 -14.92
N MET A 442 -22.51 6.57 -14.65
CA MET A 442 -22.23 7.03 -13.28
C MET A 442 -23.47 7.03 -12.40
N PHE A 443 -24.61 7.41 -12.91
CA PHE A 443 -25.90 7.47 -12.22
C PHE A 443 -26.94 6.53 -12.84
N SER A 444 -26.52 5.50 -13.56
CA SER A 444 -27.43 4.57 -14.21
C SER A 444 -28.17 3.68 -13.20
N LEU A 445 -29.38 3.20 -13.56
CA LEU A 445 -30.16 2.27 -12.73
C LEU A 445 -30.49 2.79 -11.32
N MET A 446 -30.47 4.08 -11.06
CA MET A 446 -30.82 4.68 -9.76
C MET A 446 -32.32 4.98 -9.72
N THR A 447 -33.12 3.92 -9.60
CA THR A 447 -34.57 3.97 -9.81
C THR A 447 -35.35 4.79 -8.78
N SER A 448 -34.82 5.03 -7.58
CA SER A 448 -35.43 5.89 -6.56
C SER A 448 -34.89 7.31 -6.49
N LEU A 449 -33.84 7.62 -7.27
CA LEU A 449 -33.18 8.92 -7.24
C LEU A 449 -34.11 10.02 -7.79
N THR A 450 -34.39 11.03 -6.96
CA THR A 450 -35.24 12.17 -7.32
C THR A 450 -34.45 13.46 -7.51
N GLN A 451 -33.27 13.57 -6.89
CA GLN A 451 -32.45 14.77 -6.92
C GLN A 451 -30.94 14.44 -6.87
N ILE A 452 -30.18 15.15 -7.68
CA ILE A 452 -28.71 15.22 -7.59
C ILE A 452 -28.36 16.70 -7.38
N ASN A 453 -27.51 16.96 -6.37
CA ASN A 453 -26.96 18.28 -6.14
C ASN A 453 -25.52 18.32 -6.70
N PHE A 454 -25.34 18.85 -7.89
CA PHE A 454 -24.03 19.11 -8.48
C PHE A 454 -23.49 20.44 -7.94
N GLY A 455 -22.26 20.45 -7.42
CA GLY A 455 -21.62 21.67 -6.94
C GLY A 455 -20.96 22.49 -8.06
N ALA A 456 -20.52 23.69 -7.72
CA ALA A 456 -19.85 24.59 -8.67
C ALA A 456 -18.53 24.04 -9.27
N ASN A 457 -17.91 23.05 -8.59
CA ASN A 457 -16.68 22.40 -9.03
C ASN A 457 -16.95 21.09 -9.79
N PHE A 458 -18.22 20.74 -10.06
CA PHE A 458 -18.57 19.59 -10.89
C PHE A 458 -18.36 19.95 -12.36
N ASP A 459 -17.13 19.85 -12.82
CA ASP A 459 -16.67 20.20 -14.16
C ASP A 459 -16.58 18.96 -15.05
N THR A 460 -17.25 18.98 -16.22
CA THR A 460 -17.21 17.90 -17.19
C THR A 460 -16.37 18.22 -18.43
N SER A 461 -15.59 19.31 -18.39
CA SER A 461 -14.84 19.81 -19.55
C SER A 461 -13.78 18.84 -20.10
N ASN A 462 -13.33 17.88 -19.28
CA ASN A 462 -12.38 16.84 -19.68
C ASN A 462 -13.04 15.48 -19.97
N VAL A 463 -14.34 15.35 -19.72
CA VAL A 463 -15.06 14.09 -19.93
C VAL A 463 -15.18 13.78 -21.41
N THR A 464 -14.83 12.56 -21.78
CA THR A 464 -14.92 12.05 -23.15
C THR A 464 -16.00 10.99 -23.33
N ASP A 465 -16.44 10.34 -22.25
CA ASP A 465 -17.43 9.28 -22.26
C ASP A 465 -18.52 9.52 -21.21
N MET A 466 -19.77 9.76 -21.70
CA MET A 466 -20.99 9.91 -20.90
C MET A 466 -22.02 8.82 -21.27
N THR A 467 -21.56 7.69 -21.85
CA THR A 467 -22.42 6.56 -22.19
C THR A 467 -23.26 6.16 -20.99
N GLY A 468 -24.59 6.04 -21.15
CA GLY A 468 -25.51 5.57 -20.13
C GLY A 468 -25.55 6.38 -18.82
N MET A 469 -25.00 7.60 -18.77
CA MET A 469 -24.76 8.33 -17.51
C MET A 469 -25.99 8.39 -16.61
N PHE A 470 -27.19 8.55 -17.16
CA PHE A 470 -28.46 8.57 -16.43
C PHE A 470 -29.41 7.44 -16.88
N TYR A 471 -28.89 6.42 -17.54
CA TYR A 471 -29.68 5.29 -18.05
C TYR A 471 -30.59 4.71 -16.97
N GLN A 472 -31.90 4.61 -17.24
CA GLN A 472 -32.92 4.00 -16.36
C GLN A 472 -33.01 4.63 -14.94
N SER A 473 -32.66 5.91 -14.77
CA SER A 473 -32.93 6.67 -13.54
C SER A 473 -34.35 7.25 -13.60
N THR A 474 -35.30 6.36 -13.36
CA THR A 474 -36.73 6.55 -13.70
C THR A 474 -37.45 7.55 -12.82
N SER A 475 -36.98 7.87 -11.61
CA SER A 475 -37.62 8.80 -10.67
C SER A 475 -37.09 10.24 -10.78
N LEU A 476 -36.04 10.49 -11.59
CA LEU A 476 -35.55 11.84 -11.85
C LEU A 476 -36.57 12.62 -12.68
N VAL A 477 -37.22 13.60 -12.08
CA VAL A 477 -38.19 14.49 -12.74
C VAL A 477 -37.59 15.84 -13.11
N ASN A 478 -36.58 16.27 -12.36
CA ASN A 478 -35.80 17.48 -12.60
C ASN A 478 -34.33 17.12 -12.62
N LEU A 479 -33.62 17.56 -13.66
CA LEU A 479 -32.19 17.31 -13.83
C LEU A 479 -31.51 18.61 -14.29
N ASP A 480 -30.76 19.22 -13.40
CA ASP A 480 -29.98 20.43 -13.71
C ASP A 480 -28.61 20.05 -14.29
N LEU A 481 -28.45 20.30 -15.59
CA LEU A 481 -27.21 20.05 -16.32
C LEU A 481 -26.55 21.37 -16.76
N SER A 482 -26.92 22.50 -16.18
CA SER A 482 -26.45 23.84 -16.58
C SER A 482 -24.93 24.01 -16.50
N HIS A 483 -24.27 23.22 -15.66
CA HIS A 483 -22.80 23.22 -15.48
C HIS A 483 -22.07 22.25 -16.42
N PHE A 484 -22.77 21.41 -17.20
CA PHE A 484 -22.13 20.42 -18.04
C PHE A 484 -21.47 21.04 -19.27
N ASN A 485 -20.21 20.75 -19.48
CA ASN A 485 -19.48 21.07 -20.70
C ASN A 485 -19.26 19.77 -21.50
N THR A 486 -19.85 19.70 -22.69
CA THR A 486 -19.85 18.46 -23.51
C THR A 486 -18.95 18.54 -24.74
N ARG A 487 -18.11 19.57 -24.86
CA ARG A 487 -17.31 19.82 -26.09
C ARG A 487 -16.34 18.69 -26.44
N LYS A 488 -15.83 17.96 -25.43
CA LYS A 488 -14.90 16.82 -25.62
C LYS A 488 -15.60 15.47 -25.66
N VAL A 489 -16.89 15.41 -25.36
CA VAL A 489 -17.63 14.14 -25.26
C VAL A 489 -17.73 13.50 -26.63
N LYS A 490 -17.29 12.26 -26.71
CA LYS A 490 -17.35 11.41 -27.91
C LYS A 490 -18.55 10.48 -27.91
N SER A 491 -18.96 9.98 -26.75
CA SER A 491 -20.11 9.11 -26.63
C SER A 491 -21.12 9.63 -25.61
N MET A 492 -22.38 9.72 -26.06
CA MET A 492 -23.58 9.94 -25.27
C MET A 492 -24.59 8.80 -25.50
N ASN A 493 -24.09 7.61 -25.93
CA ASN A 493 -24.94 6.45 -26.16
C ASN A 493 -25.80 6.18 -24.92
N SER A 494 -27.12 6.04 -25.11
CA SER A 494 -28.08 5.73 -24.05
C SER A 494 -28.11 6.71 -22.87
N MET A 495 -27.48 7.91 -22.94
CA MET A 495 -27.26 8.82 -21.80
C MET A 495 -28.53 9.14 -21.04
N PHE A 496 -29.66 9.37 -21.74
CA PHE A 496 -30.98 9.67 -21.18
C PHE A 496 -32.02 8.60 -21.51
N SER A 497 -31.57 7.41 -21.88
CA SER A 497 -32.45 6.30 -22.21
C SER A 497 -33.20 5.80 -20.95
N GLN A 498 -34.46 5.40 -21.11
CA GLN A 498 -35.35 4.87 -20.06
C GLN A 498 -35.67 5.87 -18.94
N MET A 499 -35.37 7.17 -19.06
CA MET A 499 -35.73 8.17 -18.06
C MET A 499 -37.22 8.52 -18.14
N SER A 500 -38.06 7.66 -17.58
CA SER A 500 -39.52 7.80 -17.63
C SER A 500 -40.06 8.91 -16.70
N GLY A 501 -39.29 9.41 -15.77
CA GLY A 501 -39.69 10.52 -14.88
C GLY A 501 -39.67 11.89 -15.56
N LEU A 502 -38.83 12.08 -16.60
CA LEU A 502 -38.66 13.37 -17.26
C LEU A 502 -39.81 13.70 -18.19
N THR A 503 -40.37 14.91 -18.01
CA THR A 503 -41.31 15.53 -18.97
C THR A 503 -40.59 16.54 -19.86
N ILE A 504 -39.63 17.25 -19.32
CA ILE A 504 -38.79 18.24 -19.99
C ILE A 504 -37.33 17.91 -19.71
N LEU A 505 -36.50 17.97 -20.71
CA LEU A 505 -35.04 17.88 -20.60
C LEU A 505 -34.39 19.13 -21.13
N ASP A 506 -33.63 19.83 -20.29
CA ASP A 506 -32.88 21.03 -20.67
C ASP A 506 -31.39 20.69 -20.84
N ILE A 507 -30.97 20.66 -22.09
CA ILE A 507 -29.56 20.47 -22.51
C ILE A 507 -29.11 21.66 -23.37
N SER A 508 -29.61 22.85 -23.04
CA SER A 508 -29.38 24.06 -23.84
C SER A 508 -27.90 24.49 -23.89
N ASN A 509 -27.10 24.06 -22.92
CA ASN A 509 -25.65 24.28 -22.86
C ASN A 509 -24.82 23.20 -23.59
N PHE A 510 -25.44 22.13 -24.09
CA PHE A 510 -24.69 21.09 -24.76
C PHE A 510 -24.14 21.55 -26.12
N GLU A 511 -22.85 21.30 -26.32
CA GLU A 511 -22.15 21.46 -27.59
C GLU A 511 -21.54 20.11 -27.95
N THR A 512 -21.64 19.72 -29.25
CA THR A 512 -21.34 18.36 -29.69
C THR A 512 -20.27 18.27 -30.80
N PRO A 513 -19.21 19.12 -30.83
CA PRO A 513 -18.24 19.13 -31.93
C PRO A 513 -17.36 17.87 -31.98
N SER A 514 -17.38 17.05 -30.91
CA SER A 514 -16.60 15.82 -30.81
C SER A 514 -17.47 14.56 -30.80
N LEU A 515 -18.81 14.66 -30.91
CA LEU A 515 -19.72 13.55 -30.72
C LEU A 515 -19.63 12.55 -31.88
N GLU A 516 -19.29 11.31 -31.53
CA GLU A 516 -19.13 10.17 -32.46
C GLU A 516 -20.29 9.16 -32.32
N ASP A 517 -20.86 9.02 -31.10
CA ASP A 517 -21.94 8.07 -30.80
C ASP A 517 -23.06 8.72 -29.97
N ALA A 518 -24.28 8.72 -30.53
CA ALA A 518 -25.53 9.14 -29.89
C ALA A 518 -26.61 8.02 -29.97
N GLY A 519 -26.19 6.78 -30.16
CA GLY A 519 -27.12 5.65 -30.25
C GLY A 519 -28.03 5.56 -29.03
N SER A 520 -29.34 5.36 -29.26
CA SER A 520 -30.35 5.24 -28.20
C SER A 520 -30.36 6.37 -27.14
N MET A 521 -29.75 7.53 -27.41
CA MET A 521 -29.51 8.61 -26.41
C MET A 521 -30.77 9.00 -25.63
N PHE A 522 -31.92 9.07 -26.30
CA PHE A 522 -33.21 9.41 -25.70
C PHE A 522 -34.23 8.24 -25.80
N ALA A 523 -33.79 7.03 -26.05
CA ALA A 523 -34.65 5.86 -26.25
C ALA A 523 -35.58 5.56 -25.06
N ILE A 524 -36.72 4.94 -25.33
CA ILE A 524 -37.61 4.34 -24.33
C ILE A 524 -37.98 2.93 -24.76
N ASP A 525 -37.86 1.93 -23.89
CA ASP A 525 -38.19 0.55 -24.20
C ASP A 525 -39.62 0.19 -23.77
N PRO A 526 -40.16 -0.93 -24.29
CA PRO A 526 -41.44 -1.45 -23.81
C PRO A 526 -41.40 -1.68 -22.31
N GLY A 527 -42.46 -1.23 -21.61
CA GLY A 527 -42.58 -1.37 -20.17
C GLY A 527 -42.20 -0.11 -19.37
N PHE A 528 -41.57 0.88 -20.04
CA PHE A 528 -41.33 2.21 -19.46
C PHE A 528 -42.34 3.24 -19.98
N SER A 529 -42.69 4.22 -19.14
CA SER A 529 -43.59 5.31 -19.56
C SER A 529 -42.84 6.34 -20.37
N ASP A 530 -43.39 6.71 -21.54
CA ASP A 530 -42.88 7.82 -22.33
C ASP A 530 -43.54 9.13 -21.87
N ASN A 531 -42.87 9.88 -21.03
CA ASN A 531 -43.34 11.16 -20.49
C ASN A 531 -42.62 12.37 -21.09
N LEU A 532 -41.53 12.17 -21.83
CA LEU A 532 -40.73 13.25 -22.38
C LEU A 532 -41.47 13.97 -23.54
N GLU A 533 -41.79 15.25 -23.32
CA GLU A 533 -42.54 16.09 -24.25
C GLU A 533 -41.63 17.10 -24.97
N LYS A 534 -40.58 17.58 -24.30
CA LYS A 534 -39.67 18.62 -24.84
C LYS A 534 -38.22 18.40 -24.47
N ILE A 535 -37.35 18.71 -25.44
CA ILE A 535 -35.90 18.81 -25.24
C ILE A 535 -35.48 20.22 -25.62
N TYR A 536 -34.98 20.99 -24.65
CA TYR A 536 -34.47 22.35 -24.91
C TYR A 536 -32.99 22.30 -25.27
N VAL A 537 -32.62 23.02 -26.34
CA VAL A 537 -31.26 23.25 -26.82
C VAL A 537 -31.09 24.70 -27.26
N ASN A 538 -29.85 25.22 -27.30
CA ASN A 538 -29.56 26.52 -27.89
C ASN A 538 -29.20 26.43 -29.40
N GLN A 539 -28.73 25.29 -29.86
CA GLN A 539 -28.26 25.06 -31.23
C GLN A 539 -28.52 23.62 -31.68
N ASP A 540 -28.43 23.38 -32.99
CA ASP A 540 -28.42 22.02 -33.53
C ASP A 540 -27.21 21.24 -32.99
N PHE A 541 -27.35 19.95 -32.85
CA PHE A 541 -26.18 19.10 -32.60
C PHE A 541 -25.26 19.08 -33.82
N ASP A 542 -23.97 19.22 -33.61
CA ASP A 542 -22.98 18.95 -34.64
C ASP A 542 -22.90 17.43 -34.89
N THR A 543 -23.42 17.01 -36.02
CA THR A 543 -23.48 15.59 -36.44
C THR A 543 -22.37 15.25 -37.43
N SER A 544 -21.40 16.14 -37.67
CA SER A 544 -20.36 15.95 -38.68
C SER A 544 -19.45 14.74 -38.39
N LYS A 545 -19.18 14.46 -37.11
CA LYS A 545 -18.39 13.30 -36.67
C LYS A 545 -19.24 12.11 -36.25
N LEU A 546 -20.56 12.25 -36.24
CA LEU A 546 -21.46 11.22 -35.73
C LEU A 546 -21.47 10.00 -36.63
N THR A 547 -21.00 8.88 -36.12
CA THR A 547 -20.94 7.58 -36.79
C THR A 547 -22.09 6.66 -36.39
N THR A 548 -22.54 6.77 -35.12
CA THR A 548 -23.62 5.97 -34.55
C THR A 548 -24.77 6.86 -34.10
N SER A 549 -25.95 6.67 -34.68
CA SER A 549 -27.19 7.41 -34.34
C SER A 549 -28.43 6.53 -34.46
N THR A 550 -28.28 5.22 -34.25
CA THR A 550 -29.43 4.29 -34.35
C THR A 550 -30.33 4.43 -33.13
N ASN A 551 -31.64 4.35 -33.33
CA ASN A 551 -32.65 4.31 -32.27
C ASN A 551 -32.64 5.54 -31.31
N VAL A 552 -32.09 6.68 -31.73
CA VAL A 552 -31.90 7.85 -30.85
C VAL A 552 -33.19 8.23 -30.13
N PHE A 553 -34.34 8.22 -30.83
CA PHE A 553 -35.65 8.61 -30.29
C PHE A 553 -36.67 7.46 -30.29
N ILE A 554 -36.22 6.21 -30.36
CA ILE A 554 -37.13 5.06 -30.46
C ILE A 554 -38.24 5.12 -29.39
N ARG A 555 -39.49 4.99 -29.80
CA ARG A 555 -40.73 5.03 -29.00
C ARG A 555 -40.99 6.34 -28.24
N ARG A 556 -40.33 7.45 -28.55
CA ARG A 556 -40.64 8.79 -28.03
C ARG A 556 -41.88 9.38 -28.70
N ASN A 557 -43.04 8.77 -28.50
CA ASN A 557 -44.28 9.14 -29.15
C ASN A 557 -44.90 10.46 -28.69
N ARG A 558 -44.52 10.93 -27.46
CA ARG A 558 -44.99 12.21 -26.89
C ARG A 558 -44.08 13.39 -27.23
N LEU A 559 -42.83 13.12 -27.60
CA LEU A 559 -41.84 14.17 -27.90
C LEU A 559 -42.25 14.99 -29.12
N ARG A 560 -42.18 16.32 -29.01
CA ARG A 560 -42.47 17.28 -30.07
C ARG A 560 -41.33 18.30 -30.20
N GLY A 561 -40.98 18.64 -31.39
CA GLY A 561 -40.12 19.77 -31.69
C GLY A 561 -40.79 21.12 -31.41
N GLY A 562 -40.01 22.20 -31.42
CA GLY A 562 -40.47 23.54 -31.06
C GLY A 562 -41.65 24.07 -31.91
N ASN A 563 -41.74 23.66 -33.17
CA ASN A 563 -42.86 23.94 -34.09
C ASN A 563 -43.91 22.82 -34.15
N GLY A 564 -43.83 21.84 -33.26
CA GLY A 564 -44.75 20.71 -33.21
C GLY A 564 -44.40 19.55 -34.13
N SER A 565 -43.20 19.54 -34.75
CA SER A 565 -42.74 18.44 -35.59
C SER A 565 -42.61 17.14 -34.81
N TYR A 566 -43.00 16.03 -35.43
CA TYR A 566 -42.84 14.66 -34.91
C TYR A 566 -42.85 13.63 -36.04
N LEU A 567 -42.39 12.44 -35.77
CA LEU A 567 -42.52 11.26 -36.64
C LEU A 567 -43.63 10.35 -36.11
N SER A 568 -44.44 9.80 -37.01
CA SER A 568 -45.45 8.78 -36.67
C SER A 568 -44.80 7.51 -36.09
N ASP A 569 -43.60 7.20 -36.57
CA ASP A 569 -42.72 6.19 -36.01
C ASP A 569 -41.38 6.80 -35.67
N PRO A 570 -41.12 7.11 -34.38
CA PRO A 570 -39.86 7.71 -33.94
C PRO A 570 -38.63 6.84 -34.16
N SER A 571 -38.78 5.54 -34.40
CA SER A 571 -37.64 4.65 -34.71
C SER A 571 -36.99 4.97 -36.06
N THR A 572 -37.70 5.68 -36.93
CA THR A 572 -37.20 6.11 -38.26
C THR A 572 -36.40 7.42 -38.19
N ALA A 573 -36.29 8.05 -37.00
CA ALA A 573 -35.51 9.28 -36.85
C ALA A 573 -34.02 9.01 -37.09
N ASP A 574 -33.46 9.65 -38.07
CA ASP A 574 -32.02 9.67 -38.32
C ASP A 574 -31.34 10.85 -37.58
N LYS A 575 -30.03 11.01 -37.77
CA LYS A 575 -29.24 12.08 -37.14
C LYS A 575 -29.73 13.49 -37.48
N THR A 576 -30.48 13.68 -38.56
CA THR A 576 -31.01 14.99 -38.95
C THR A 576 -32.09 15.50 -38.00
N TRP A 577 -32.70 14.62 -37.17
CA TRP A 577 -33.67 14.99 -36.14
C TRP A 577 -33.04 15.53 -34.88
N LEU A 578 -31.71 15.45 -34.73
CA LEU A 578 -30.92 16.06 -33.62
C LEU A 578 -30.73 17.57 -33.85
N ARG A 579 -31.81 18.27 -34.17
CA ARG A 579 -31.78 19.71 -34.45
C ARG A 579 -33.00 20.43 -33.93
N VAL A 580 -32.85 21.75 -33.80
CA VAL A 580 -33.97 22.66 -33.51
C VAL A 580 -35.03 22.56 -34.60
N ASP A 581 -36.28 22.34 -34.18
CA ASP A 581 -37.41 22.34 -35.06
C ASP A 581 -37.76 23.76 -35.50
N ARG A 582 -37.73 24.01 -36.82
CA ARG A 582 -37.99 25.31 -37.44
C ARG A 582 -38.57 25.16 -38.85
N PRO A 583 -39.23 26.22 -39.40
CA PRO A 583 -39.76 26.16 -40.75
C PRO A 583 -38.70 25.70 -41.74
N GLY A 584 -39.03 24.65 -42.51
CA GLY A 584 -38.12 24.07 -43.51
C GLY A 584 -37.06 23.11 -42.96
N ALA A 585 -36.99 22.90 -41.65
CA ALA A 585 -36.02 21.99 -41.00
C ALA A 585 -36.63 21.34 -39.74
N GLN A 586 -37.39 20.25 -39.96
CA GLN A 586 -38.01 19.51 -38.85
C GLN A 586 -36.97 18.84 -37.96
N GLY A 587 -37.23 18.83 -36.68
CA GLY A 587 -36.38 18.20 -35.67
C GLY A 587 -37.12 17.97 -34.35
N TYR A 588 -36.50 17.26 -33.39
CA TYR A 588 -37.13 17.02 -32.09
C TYR A 588 -36.76 18.05 -31.01
N PHE A 589 -35.88 19.00 -31.31
CA PHE A 589 -35.47 19.97 -30.32
C PHE A 589 -36.28 21.26 -30.35
N THR A 590 -36.47 21.84 -29.20
CA THR A 590 -37.05 23.16 -28.99
C THR A 590 -35.94 24.14 -28.63
N ARG A 591 -35.84 25.29 -29.31
CA ARG A 591 -34.87 26.34 -28.91
C ARG A 591 -35.28 26.92 -27.57
N LYS A 592 -34.31 27.02 -26.65
CA LYS A 592 -34.53 27.71 -25.39
C LYS A 592 -34.58 29.21 -25.67
N SER A 593 -35.64 29.89 -25.20
CA SER A 593 -35.86 31.35 -25.36
C SER A 593 -35.06 32.10 -24.30
#